data_6aa8dbe85e4638df83acfe687a5e9f21
#
_entry.id   6aa8dbe85e4638df83acfe687a5e9f21
#
_cell.length_a   1.000
_cell.length_b   1.000
_cell.length_c   1.000
_cell.angle_alpha   90.00
_cell.angle_beta   90.00
_cell.angle_gamma   90.00
#
_symmetry.space_group_name_H-M   'P 1'
#
loop_
_entity.id
_entity.type
_entity.pdbx_description
1 polymer ?
#
loop_
_entity_poly.entity_id
_entity_poly.type
_entity_poly.pdbx_seq_one_letter_code
_entity_poly.pdbx_strand_id
1 'polypeptide(L)'
;PGYLGELTADAFLVNEYTDGNQFKTYIGVDVRGNKNVKEVALIPADGKSIPVENHGYFWSERQPQSGDYVDFGGEKREVRFYLRIGKNTQLKLQDTIYSQNLPQRTLSESGLEAITELGTGALKVSWNSYQNPDIYYRVEIFSKKRDLTQPYFVSRIQPATSTGMTINTTTSGEVNRIGELIKGESYRVRLTALMFEPGVDVINDEYSSANLQAVTYFSRGFLWE
;
A
#
# COMPACT_ATOMS: atom_id res chain seq x y z
N PRO A 1 -7.86 -19.55 -19.51
CA PRO A 1 -8.29 -18.50 -20.42
C PRO A 1 -9.01 -17.35 -19.73
N GLY A 2 -10.23 -17.54 -19.16
CA GLY A 2 -11.00 -16.41 -18.60
C GLY A 2 -10.37 -15.73 -17.37
N TYR A 3 -9.56 -16.41 -16.64
CA TYR A 3 -8.90 -15.87 -15.43
C TYR A 3 -7.61 -15.07 -15.71
N LEU A 4 -7.10 -15.12 -16.92
CA LEU A 4 -5.92 -14.31 -17.30
C LEU A 4 -6.26 -12.83 -17.40
N GLY A 5 -7.45 -12.48 -17.83
CA GLY A 5 -7.91 -11.09 -17.91
C GLY A 5 -8.20 -10.43 -16.55
N GLU A 6 -8.38 -11.23 -15.51
CA GLU A 6 -8.68 -10.75 -14.17
C GLU A 6 -7.45 -10.75 -13.24
N LEU A 7 -6.35 -11.39 -13.67
CA LEU A 7 -5.15 -11.54 -12.86
C LEU A 7 -4.22 -10.32 -13.05
N THR A 8 -3.91 -9.65 -11.97
CA THR A 8 -2.92 -8.58 -11.92
C THR A 8 -1.77 -8.96 -11.01
N ALA A 9 -0.54 -8.63 -11.41
CA ALA A 9 0.66 -8.78 -10.61
C ALA A 9 1.52 -7.54 -10.78
N ASP A 10 1.77 -6.86 -9.69
CA ASP A 10 2.48 -5.59 -9.64
C ASP A 10 3.61 -5.63 -8.60
N ALA A 11 4.76 -5.08 -8.94
CA ALA A 11 5.89 -4.91 -8.05
C ALA A 11 6.30 -3.44 -8.01
N PHE A 12 6.54 -2.93 -6.81
CA PHE A 12 6.84 -1.53 -6.59
C PHE A 12 7.80 -1.34 -5.43
N LEU A 13 8.41 -0.16 -5.34
CA LEU A 13 9.22 0.18 -4.18
C LEU A 13 8.37 0.61 -3.01
N VAL A 14 8.68 0.08 -1.84
CA VAL A 14 8.11 0.55 -0.57
C VAL A 14 9.20 1.28 0.21
N ASN A 15 8.92 2.53 0.56
CA ASN A 15 9.68 3.27 1.54
C ASN A 15 8.90 3.27 2.85
N GLU A 16 9.44 2.66 3.88
CA GLU A 16 8.79 2.62 5.19
C GLU A 16 9.60 3.41 6.19
N TYR A 17 8.92 4.35 6.85
CA TYR A 17 9.50 5.06 7.97
C TYR A 17 9.62 4.12 9.17
N THR A 18 10.81 3.99 9.70
CA THR A 18 11.11 3.21 10.89
C THR A 18 11.55 4.12 12.04
N ASP A 19 11.55 3.58 13.26
CA ASP A 19 12.07 4.29 14.42
C ASP A 19 13.49 4.82 14.14
N GLY A 20 13.73 6.10 14.45
CA GLY A 20 15.03 6.76 14.24
C GLY A 20 15.13 7.60 12.96
N ASN A 21 14.04 8.00 12.34
CA ASN A 21 13.98 8.88 11.17
C ASN A 21 14.67 8.34 9.91
N GLN A 22 14.77 7.04 9.76
CA GLN A 22 15.35 6.40 8.58
C GLN A 22 14.29 5.70 7.76
N PHE A 23 14.31 5.93 6.45
CA PHE A 23 13.57 5.10 5.52
C PHE A 23 14.33 3.81 5.25
N LYS A 24 13.58 2.73 5.20
CA LYS A 24 14.05 1.46 4.67
C LYS A 24 13.24 1.13 3.42
N THR A 25 13.93 0.70 2.39
CA THR A 25 13.32 0.38 1.09
C THR A 25 13.31 -1.12 0.88
N TYR A 26 12.18 -1.63 0.42
CA TYR A 26 12.02 -3.03 0.02
C TYR A 26 11.06 -3.12 -1.16
N ILE A 27 10.91 -4.29 -1.76
CA ILE A 27 10.00 -4.49 -2.87
C ILE A 27 8.64 -4.91 -2.34
N GLY A 28 7.63 -4.11 -2.64
CA GLY A 28 6.24 -4.43 -2.42
C GLY A 28 5.68 -5.25 -3.58
N VAL A 29 4.68 -6.05 -3.28
CA VAL A 29 4.02 -6.95 -4.24
C VAL A 29 2.51 -6.89 -4.05
N ASP A 30 1.78 -6.81 -5.14
CA ASP A 30 0.32 -6.98 -5.14
C ASP A 30 -0.07 -7.94 -6.27
N VAL A 31 -0.66 -9.07 -5.93
CA VAL A 31 -1.19 -10.03 -6.90
C VAL A 31 -2.65 -10.28 -6.55
N ARG A 32 -3.55 -9.99 -7.49
CA ARG A 32 -5.00 -10.08 -7.29
C ARG A 32 -5.70 -10.74 -8.47
N GLY A 33 -6.96 -11.07 -8.26
CA GLY A 33 -7.94 -11.36 -9.30
C GLY A 33 -8.22 -12.83 -9.55
N ASN A 34 -7.47 -13.78 -8.98
CA ASN A 34 -7.75 -15.19 -9.22
C ASN A 34 -7.64 -16.07 -7.97
N LYS A 35 -8.79 -16.62 -7.54
CA LYS A 35 -8.88 -17.54 -6.38
C LYS A 35 -8.10 -18.85 -6.56
N ASN A 36 -7.76 -19.20 -7.80
CA ASN A 36 -7.03 -20.43 -8.10
C ASN A 36 -5.52 -20.28 -8.04
N VAL A 37 -4.99 -19.09 -7.76
CA VAL A 37 -3.57 -18.89 -7.50
C VAL A 37 -3.20 -19.62 -6.21
N LYS A 38 -2.27 -20.56 -6.30
CA LYS A 38 -1.84 -21.42 -5.20
C LYS A 38 -0.45 -21.06 -4.67
N GLU A 39 0.38 -20.50 -5.54
CA GLU A 39 1.74 -20.06 -5.19
C GLU A 39 2.10 -18.83 -6.00
N VAL A 40 2.84 -17.94 -5.37
CA VAL A 40 3.46 -16.78 -6.02
C VAL A 40 4.92 -16.72 -5.60
N ALA A 41 5.79 -16.54 -6.56
CA ALA A 41 7.20 -16.22 -6.34
C ALA A 41 7.57 -14.99 -7.15
N LEU A 42 8.25 -14.05 -6.52
CA LEU A 42 8.82 -12.88 -7.15
C LEU A 42 10.33 -13.06 -7.22
N ILE A 43 10.89 -12.97 -8.42
CA ILE A 43 12.33 -13.12 -8.66
C ILE A 43 12.83 -11.89 -9.41
N PRO A 44 13.57 -10.98 -8.76
CA PRO A 44 14.26 -9.88 -9.42
C PRO A 44 15.36 -10.38 -10.35
N ALA A 45 15.87 -9.48 -11.18
CA ALA A 45 16.95 -9.80 -12.12
C ALA A 45 18.23 -10.32 -11.46
N ASP A 46 18.50 -9.96 -10.20
CA ASP A 46 19.63 -10.45 -9.41
C ASP A 46 19.43 -11.88 -8.88
N GLY A 47 18.26 -12.49 -9.14
CA GLY A 47 17.96 -13.87 -8.79
C GLY A 47 17.56 -14.12 -7.33
N LYS A 48 17.56 -13.10 -6.48
CA LYS A 48 17.13 -13.23 -5.08
C LYS A 48 15.60 -13.24 -4.99
N SER A 49 15.04 -14.36 -4.52
CA SER A 49 13.60 -14.48 -4.31
C SER A 49 13.12 -13.54 -3.22
N ILE A 50 12.01 -12.86 -3.48
CA ILE A 50 11.34 -11.98 -2.53
C ILE A 50 10.13 -12.71 -1.94
N PRO A 51 9.99 -12.71 -0.62
CA PRO A 51 8.86 -13.35 0.05
C PRO A 51 7.53 -12.73 -0.34
N VAL A 52 6.55 -13.59 -0.62
CA VAL A 52 5.16 -13.18 -0.91
C VAL A 52 4.24 -13.94 0.04
N GLU A 53 3.29 -13.22 0.61
CA GLU A 53 2.36 -13.75 1.60
C GLU A 53 0.94 -13.83 1.04
N ASN A 54 0.24 -14.94 1.33
CA ASN A 54 -1.12 -15.16 0.91
C ASN A 54 -2.10 -14.61 1.96
N HIS A 55 -2.95 -13.70 1.54
CA HIS A 55 -4.03 -13.12 2.37
C HIS A 55 -5.43 -13.65 1.98
N GLY A 56 -5.50 -14.79 1.31
CA GLY A 56 -6.75 -15.46 0.91
C GLY A 56 -7.28 -15.02 -0.44
N TYR A 57 -7.45 -13.74 -0.69
CA TYR A 57 -7.97 -13.16 -1.93
C TYR A 57 -6.96 -12.27 -2.67
N PHE A 58 -5.84 -11.97 -2.05
CA PHE A 58 -4.70 -11.29 -2.65
C PHE A 58 -3.38 -11.78 -2.05
N TRP A 59 -2.28 -11.48 -2.72
CA TRP A 59 -0.94 -11.78 -2.26
C TRP A 59 -0.17 -10.48 -2.12
N SER A 60 0.59 -10.33 -1.06
CA SER A 60 1.45 -9.18 -0.85
C SER A 60 2.78 -9.59 -0.21
N GLU A 61 3.71 -8.64 -0.11
CA GLU A 61 4.93 -8.84 0.65
C GLU A 61 4.61 -9.11 2.13
N ARG A 62 5.38 -9.98 2.75
CA ARG A 62 5.37 -10.14 4.21
C ARG A 62 5.99 -8.92 4.88
N GLN A 63 5.77 -8.78 6.18
CA GLN A 63 6.52 -7.80 6.98
C GLN A 63 8.02 -7.99 6.72
N PRO A 64 8.77 -6.99 6.22
CA PRO A 64 10.15 -7.16 5.81
C PRO A 64 11.06 -7.45 7.01
N GLN A 65 12.04 -8.31 6.78
CA GLN A 65 13.14 -8.61 7.69
C GLN A 65 14.42 -7.94 7.21
N SER A 66 15.46 -7.91 8.00
CA SER A 66 16.71 -7.21 7.68
C SER A 66 17.33 -7.60 6.33
N GLY A 67 17.13 -8.85 5.88
CA GLY A 67 17.61 -9.33 4.57
C GLY A 67 16.74 -8.96 3.37
N ASP A 68 15.57 -8.42 3.59
CA ASP A 68 14.62 -8.06 2.52
C ASP A 68 14.81 -6.62 2.02
N TYR A 69 15.57 -5.81 2.76
CA TYR A 69 15.84 -4.42 2.36
C TYR A 69 16.78 -4.36 1.18
N VAL A 70 16.51 -3.43 0.27
CA VAL A 70 17.25 -3.23 -0.96
C VAL A 70 17.75 -1.80 -1.07
N ASP A 71 18.92 -1.63 -1.67
CA ASP A 71 19.42 -0.35 -2.13
C ASP A 71 19.11 -0.23 -3.62
N PHE A 72 18.16 0.65 -3.94
CA PHE A 72 17.84 0.97 -5.33
C PHE A 72 18.66 2.19 -5.76
N GLY A 73 19.87 1.96 -6.20
CA GLY A 73 20.81 2.98 -6.66
C GLY A 73 20.42 3.75 -7.93
N GLY A 74 19.13 3.88 -8.21
CA GLY A 74 18.61 4.65 -9.33
C GLY A 74 18.48 3.86 -10.65
N GLU A 75 18.67 2.57 -10.65
CA GLU A 75 18.59 1.74 -11.85
C GLU A 75 17.23 1.09 -12.05
N LYS A 76 16.77 1.06 -13.30
CA LYS A 76 15.61 0.28 -13.73
C LYS A 76 15.83 -1.20 -13.45
N ARG A 77 14.87 -1.87 -12.81
CA ARG A 77 14.92 -3.31 -12.50
C ARG A 77 13.73 -4.04 -13.07
N GLU A 78 13.99 -5.14 -13.74
CA GLU A 78 12.99 -6.09 -14.15
C GLU A 78 12.76 -7.11 -13.05
N VAL A 79 11.49 -7.42 -12.79
CA VAL A 79 11.07 -8.46 -11.86
C VAL A 79 10.17 -9.45 -12.57
N ARG A 80 10.25 -10.71 -12.17
CA ARG A 80 9.44 -11.78 -12.73
C ARG A 80 8.58 -12.40 -11.66
N PHE A 81 7.33 -12.62 -12.01
CA PHE A 81 6.39 -13.38 -11.20
C PHE A 81 6.25 -14.78 -11.77
N TYR A 82 6.37 -15.77 -10.92
CA TYR A 82 5.98 -17.14 -11.20
C TYR A 82 4.76 -17.46 -10.37
N LEU A 83 3.63 -17.74 -11.02
CA LEU A 83 2.38 -18.06 -10.38
C LEU A 83 1.98 -19.48 -10.74
N ARG A 84 1.66 -20.30 -9.73
CA ARG A 84 1.02 -21.58 -9.95
C ARG A 84 -0.48 -21.43 -9.78
N ILE A 85 -1.23 -21.79 -10.84
CA ILE A 85 -2.70 -21.76 -10.86
C ILE A 85 -3.22 -23.17 -10.91
N GLY A 86 -4.10 -23.53 -9.98
CA GLY A 86 -4.61 -24.88 -9.87
C GLY A 86 -3.51 -25.92 -9.63
N LYS A 87 -3.61 -27.09 -10.26
CA LYS A 87 -2.65 -28.19 -10.04
C LYS A 87 -1.41 -28.12 -10.91
N ASN A 88 -1.51 -27.67 -12.16
CA ASN A 88 -0.47 -27.86 -13.17
C ASN A 88 -0.17 -26.63 -14.04
N THR A 89 -0.85 -25.52 -13.88
CA THR A 89 -0.64 -24.35 -14.72
C THR A 89 0.34 -23.39 -14.06
N GLN A 90 1.45 -23.12 -14.71
CA GLN A 90 2.41 -22.11 -14.31
C GLN A 90 2.35 -20.92 -15.28
N LEU A 91 2.15 -19.74 -14.73
CA LEU A 91 2.24 -18.48 -15.46
C LEU A 91 3.53 -17.75 -15.11
N LYS A 92 4.05 -17.05 -16.11
CA LYS A 92 5.18 -16.13 -15.96
C LYS A 92 4.69 -14.75 -16.36
N LEU A 93 4.76 -13.82 -15.44
CA LEU A 93 4.49 -12.42 -15.69
C LEU A 93 5.79 -11.62 -15.46
N GLN A 94 5.87 -10.45 -16.04
CA GLN A 94 7.02 -9.56 -15.89
C GLN A 94 6.52 -8.18 -15.55
N ASP A 95 7.22 -7.52 -14.67
CA ASP A 95 7.02 -6.13 -14.34
C ASP A 95 8.35 -5.38 -14.30
N THR A 96 8.29 -4.06 -14.33
CA THR A 96 9.47 -3.22 -14.29
C THR A 96 9.33 -2.18 -13.20
N ILE A 97 10.27 -2.18 -12.26
CA ILE A 97 10.40 -1.11 -11.26
C ILE A 97 11.37 -0.08 -11.84
N TYR A 98 10.86 1.11 -12.11
CA TYR A 98 11.67 2.24 -12.55
C TYR A 98 12.37 2.87 -11.35
N SER A 99 13.51 3.50 -11.57
CA SER A 99 14.37 4.05 -10.53
C SER A 99 13.82 5.28 -9.80
N GLN A 100 12.60 5.67 -10.06
CA GLN A 100 12.00 6.85 -9.44
C GLN A 100 11.45 6.50 -8.06
N ASN A 101 12.17 6.93 -7.04
CA ASN A 101 11.71 6.87 -5.67
C ASN A 101 10.88 8.11 -5.32
N LEU A 102 9.86 7.94 -4.50
CA LEU A 102 9.22 9.06 -3.82
C LEU A 102 10.27 9.83 -3.02
N PRO A 103 10.22 11.18 -3.02
CA PRO A 103 11.04 11.97 -2.13
C PRO A 103 10.88 11.51 -0.68
N GLN A 104 11.98 11.19 -0.03
CA GLN A 104 11.97 10.71 1.34
C GLN A 104 11.54 11.83 2.30
N ARG A 105 10.69 11.48 3.24
CA ARG A 105 10.21 12.34 4.32
C ARG A 105 10.23 11.60 5.64
N THR A 106 10.52 12.31 6.71
CA THR A 106 10.29 11.80 8.07
C THR A 106 8.80 11.82 8.41
N LEU A 107 8.41 11.11 9.46
CA LEU A 107 7.04 11.16 9.97
C LEU A 107 6.65 12.57 10.40
N SER A 108 7.59 13.32 10.98
CA SER A 108 7.38 14.72 11.38
C SER A 108 7.12 15.63 10.18
N GLU A 109 7.91 15.48 9.10
CA GLU A 109 7.74 16.25 7.87
C GLU A 109 6.43 15.89 7.13
N SER A 110 5.94 14.66 7.29
CA SER A 110 4.65 14.28 6.73
C SER A 110 3.47 15.04 7.36
N GLY A 111 3.65 15.56 8.58
CA GLY A 111 2.61 16.24 9.32
C GLY A 111 1.38 15.37 9.62
N LEU A 112 1.54 14.03 9.55
CA LEU A 112 0.42 13.11 9.77
C LEU A 112 -0.13 13.24 11.19
N GLU A 113 -1.41 13.62 11.28
CA GLU A 113 -2.17 13.68 12.52
C GLU A 113 -3.49 12.94 12.37
N ALA A 114 -3.96 12.35 13.46
CA ALA A 114 -5.26 11.71 13.54
C ALA A 114 -5.90 12.07 14.89
N ILE A 115 -7.02 12.77 14.84
CA ILE A 115 -7.72 13.28 16.02
C ILE A 115 -9.17 12.83 15.97
N THR A 116 -9.60 12.10 17.00
CA THR A 116 -11.01 11.76 17.18
C THR A 116 -11.80 13.00 17.61
N GLU A 117 -12.85 13.29 16.88
CA GLU A 117 -13.77 14.38 17.23
C GLU A 117 -14.77 13.90 18.28
N LEU A 118 -14.65 14.41 19.50
CA LEU A 118 -15.46 14.01 20.64
C LEU A 118 -16.96 14.12 20.34
N GLY A 119 -17.69 13.04 20.57
CA GLY A 119 -19.14 12.98 20.47
C GLY A 119 -19.70 12.90 19.05
N THR A 120 -18.85 12.94 18.01
CA THR A 120 -19.31 12.89 16.60
C THR A 120 -19.11 11.52 15.96
N GLY A 121 -18.29 10.65 16.55
CA GLY A 121 -17.90 9.38 15.93
C GLY A 121 -17.12 9.57 14.63
N ALA A 122 -16.35 10.65 14.53
CA ALA A 122 -15.52 10.98 13.38
C ALA A 122 -14.04 11.06 13.73
N LEU A 123 -13.19 10.66 12.79
CA LEU A 123 -11.75 10.82 12.84
C LEU A 123 -11.32 11.86 11.81
N LYS A 124 -10.66 12.92 12.26
CA LYS A 124 -10.01 13.89 11.37
C LYS A 124 -8.56 13.46 11.16
N VAL A 125 -8.21 13.20 9.90
CA VAL A 125 -6.85 12.89 9.49
C VAL A 125 -6.32 14.05 8.65
N SER A 126 -5.11 14.51 8.95
CA SER A 126 -4.45 15.58 8.20
C SER A 126 -2.98 15.25 7.93
N TRP A 127 -2.43 15.83 6.86
CA TRP A 127 -1.04 15.66 6.46
C TRP A 127 -0.54 16.84 5.60
N ASN A 128 0.76 16.91 5.43
CA ASN A 128 1.38 17.83 4.49
C ASN A 128 1.51 17.18 3.12
N SER A 129 0.98 17.81 2.06
CA SER A 129 1.17 17.29 0.71
C SER A 129 2.64 17.37 0.28
N TYR A 130 3.04 16.52 -0.67
CA TYR A 130 4.38 16.57 -1.26
C TYR A 130 4.57 17.77 -2.21
N GLN A 131 3.47 18.48 -2.54
CA GLN A 131 3.46 19.53 -3.56
C GLN A 131 3.99 19.04 -4.92
N ASN A 132 3.74 17.78 -5.21
CA ASN A 132 4.09 17.11 -6.45
C ASN A 132 2.81 16.53 -7.05
N PRO A 133 2.42 16.93 -8.29
CA PRO A 133 1.16 16.50 -8.90
C PRO A 133 1.09 15.01 -9.20
N ASP A 134 2.23 14.31 -9.19
CA ASP A 134 2.31 12.88 -9.48
C ASP A 134 2.18 12.00 -8.23
N ILE A 135 2.05 12.61 -7.04
CA ILE A 135 1.94 11.89 -5.77
C ILE A 135 0.51 11.98 -5.24
N TYR A 136 -0.15 10.85 -5.15
CA TYR A 136 -1.49 10.67 -4.63
C TYR A 136 -1.46 10.09 -3.21
N TYR A 137 -2.63 10.01 -2.56
CA TYR A 137 -2.68 9.54 -1.18
C TYR A 137 -3.79 8.52 -0.97
N ARG A 138 -3.56 7.63 -0.02
CA ARG A 138 -4.56 6.74 0.56
C ARG A 138 -4.47 6.78 2.07
N VAL A 139 -5.60 6.80 2.73
CA VAL A 139 -5.69 6.71 4.19
C VAL A 139 -6.29 5.37 4.57
N GLU A 140 -5.66 4.69 5.50
CA GLU A 140 -6.08 3.38 5.98
C GLU A 140 -6.10 3.37 7.52
N ILE A 141 -7.05 2.63 8.10
CA ILE A 141 -7.14 2.44 9.54
C ILE A 141 -7.06 0.96 9.85
N PHE A 142 -6.13 0.60 10.73
CA PHE A 142 -5.88 -0.77 11.17
C PHE A 142 -5.98 -0.91 12.69
N SER A 143 -6.11 -2.15 13.14
CA SER A 143 -5.89 -2.49 14.54
C SER A 143 -4.45 -2.13 14.98
N LYS A 144 -4.24 -2.02 16.28
CA LYS A 144 -2.89 -1.77 16.84
C LYS A 144 -1.84 -2.79 16.36
N LYS A 145 -2.26 -4.03 16.10
CA LYS A 145 -1.39 -5.12 15.62
C LYS A 145 -1.12 -5.10 14.11
N ARG A 146 -1.62 -4.11 13.38
CA ARG A 146 -1.46 -3.99 11.90
C ARG A 146 -1.93 -5.26 11.18
N ASP A 147 -3.16 -5.64 11.36
CA ASP A 147 -3.76 -6.68 10.53
C ASP A 147 -4.18 -6.10 9.19
N LEU A 148 -3.35 -6.32 8.15
CA LEU A 148 -3.59 -5.85 6.80
C LEU A 148 -4.76 -6.55 6.11
N THR A 149 -5.20 -7.69 6.65
CA THR A 149 -6.30 -8.47 6.06
C THR A 149 -7.67 -7.93 6.46
N GLN A 150 -7.74 -7.15 7.52
CA GLN A 150 -8.99 -6.62 8.08
C GLN A 150 -8.87 -5.13 8.44
N PRO A 151 -8.68 -4.25 7.44
CA PRO A 151 -8.69 -2.82 7.70
C PRO A 151 -10.08 -2.38 8.15
N TYR A 152 -10.16 -1.42 9.06
CA TYR A 152 -11.41 -0.76 9.45
C TYR A 152 -11.83 0.29 8.43
N PHE A 153 -10.86 0.89 7.77
CA PHE A 153 -11.11 1.87 6.73
C PHE A 153 -10.01 1.83 5.66
N VAL A 154 -10.40 1.95 4.41
CA VAL A 154 -9.51 2.18 3.26
C VAL A 154 -10.18 3.25 2.41
N SER A 155 -9.53 4.40 2.29
CA SER A 155 -10.05 5.47 1.45
C SER A 155 -9.93 5.12 -0.04
N ARG A 156 -10.74 5.78 -0.85
CA ARG A 156 -10.40 5.94 -2.27
C ARG A 156 -9.12 6.74 -2.40
N ILE A 157 -8.49 6.67 -3.57
CA ILE A 157 -7.31 7.49 -3.87
C ILE A 157 -7.68 8.96 -3.74
N GLN A 158 -6.88 9.70 -3.00
CA GLN A 158 -7.02 11.15 -2.81
C GLN A 158 -6.08 11.88 -3.76
N PRO A 159 -6.52 12.98 -4.36
CA PRO A 159 -5.68 13.75 -5.29
C PRO A 159 -4.42 14.32 -4.62
N ALA A 160 -3.45 14.68 -5.44
CA ALA A 160 -2.14 15.20 -5.01
C ALA A 160 -2.23 16.49 -4.16
N THR A 161 -3.32 17.24 -4.31
CA THR A 161 -3.57 18.47 -3.55
C THR A 161 -4.18 18.24 -2.18
N SER A 162 -4.60 17.01 -1.87
CA SER A 162 -5.24 16.68 -0.59
C SER A 162 -4.28 16.82 0.58
N THR A 163 -4.78 17.39 1.67
CA THR A 163 -4.05 17.56 2.94
C THR A 163 -4.81 17.02 4.14
N GLY A 164 -5.93 16.34 3.92
CA GLY A 164 -6.70 15.74 4.98
C GLY A 164 -8.05 15.22 4.54
N MET A 165 -8.68 14.48 5.44
CA MET A 165 -10.07 14.01 5.29
C MET A 165 -10.70 13.77 6.66
N THR A 166 -12.03 13.85 6.72
CA THR A 166 -12.80 13.42 7.89
C THR A 166 -13.46 12.10 7.59
N ILE A 167 -13.27 11.13 8.47
CA ILE A 167 -13.74 9.76 8.32
C ILE A 167 -14.80 9.46 9.36
N ASN A 168 -15.98 9.08 8.92
CA ASN A 168 -17.10 8.64 9.75
C ASN A 168 -17.82 7.46 9.06
N THR A 169 -18.92 6.98 9.63
CA THR A 169 -19.67 5.84 9.11
C THR A 169 -20.26 6.05 7.71
N THR A 170 -20.39 7.30 7.24
CA THR A 170 -20.94 7.64 5.92
C THR A 170 -19.86 8.02 4.91
N THR A 171 -18.60 8.10 5.32
CA THR A 171 -17.50 8.44 4.41
C THR A 171 -17.31 7.35 3.36
N SER A 172 -17.31 7.75 2.07
CA SER A 172 -17.07 6.84 0.98
C SER A 172 -15.63 6.31 1.01
N GLY A 173 -15.47 5.01 0.88
CA GLY A 173 -14.18 4.32 0.86
C GLY A 173 -14.28 2.98 0.15
N GLU A 174 -13.16 2.32 -0.08
CA GLU A 174 -13.12 0.92 -0.53
C GLU A 174 -13.58 -0.01 0.59
N VAL A 175 -13.24 0.36 1.82
CA VAL A 175 -13.69 -0.29 3.06
C VAL A 175 -14.11 0.80 4.04
N ASN A 176 -15.26 0.64 4.66
CA ASN A 176 -15.66 1.49 5.78
C ASN A 176 -16.37 0.64 6.85
N ARG A 177 -15.62 0.30 7.88
CA ARG A 177 -16.07 -0.39 9.09
C ARG A 177 -15.75 0.43 10.34
N ILE A 178 -15.68 1.76 10.19
CA ILE A 178 -15.31 2.64 11.31
C ILE A 178 -16.31 2.57 12.46
N GLY A 179 -17.56 2.20 12.20
CA GLY A 179 -18.58 1.94 13.24
C GLY A 179 -18.28 0.75 14.13
N GLU A 180 -17.30 -0.08 13.78
CA GLU A 180 -16.86 -1.21 14.60
C GLU A 180 -15.72 -0.83 15.58
N LEU A 181 -15.21 0.42 15.49
CA LEU A 181 -14.19 0.89 16.42
C LEU A 181 -14.76 1.00 17.84
N ILE A 182 -13.98 0.52 18.78
CA ILE A 182 -14.38 0.49 20.19
C ILE A 182 -13.84 1.71 20.91
N LYS A 183 -14.73 2.45 21.54
CA LYS A 183 -14.39 3.64 22.33
C LYS A 183 -13.40 3.30 23.45
N GLY A 184 -12.37 4.12 23.58
CA GLY A 184 -11.28 3.90 24.55
C GLY A 184 -10.16 2.99 24.05
N GLU A 185 -10.29 2.40 22.86
CA GLU A 185 -9.26 1.55 22.28
C GLU A 185 -8.33 2.34 21.33
N SER A 186 -7.11 1.84 21.20
CA SER A 186 -6.10 2.45 20.33
C SER A 186 -6.02 1.74 18.99
N TYR A 187 -5.94 2.54 17.95
CA TYR A 187 -5.83 2.11 16.56
C TYR A 187 -4.62 2.78 15.88
N ARG A 188 -4.39 2.41 14.64
CA ARG A 188 -3.33 2.98 13.82
C ARG A 188 -3.91 3.52 12.51
N VAL A 189 -3.61 4.77 12.22
CA VAL A 189 -3.81 5.34 10.89
C VAL A 189 -2.52 5.19 10.09
N ARG A 190 -2.64 4.82 8.81
CA ARG A 190 -1.56 4.82 7.84
C ARG A 190 -1.92 5.75 6.70
N LEU A 191 -1.05 6.72 6.44
CA LEU A 191 -1.06 7.50 5.21
C LEU A 191 -0.10 6.84 4.23
N THR A 192 -0.58 6.49 3.06
CA THR A 192 0.23 5.98 1.97
C THR A 192 0.34 7.06 0.90
N ALA A 193 1.55 7.52 0.64
CA ALA A 193 1.86 8.34 -0.53
C ALA A 193 2.17 7.41 -1.69
N LEU A 194 1.50 7.62 -2.83
CA LEU A 194 1.47 6.71 -3.98
C LEU A 194 2.05 7.41 -5.21
N MET A 195 3.00 6.78 -5.86
CA MET A 195 3.50 7.16 -7.18
C MET A 195 3.18 6.03 -8.16
N PHE A 196 2.56 6.38 -9.29
CA PHE A 196 2.16 5.44 -10.32
C PHE A 196 3.11 5.45 -11.50
N GLU A 197 2.99 4.44 -12.36
CA GLU A 197 3.70 4.39 -13.63
C GLU A 197 3.31 5.57 -14.52
N PRO A 198 4.23 6.05 -15.38
CA PRO A 198 3.93 7.13 -16.30
C PRO A 198 2.73 6.81 -17.20
N GLY A 199 1.82 7.77 -17.36
CA GLY A 199 0.66 7.66 -18.25
C GLY A 199 -0.59 7.01 -17.63
N VAL A 200 -0.55 6.64 -16.36
CA VAL A 200 -1.73 6.15 -15.63
C VAL A 200 -2.62 7.31 -15.21
N ASP A 201 -3.89 7.29 -15.61
CA ASP A 201 -4.89 8.24 -15.12
C ASP A 201 -5.50 7.73 -13.83
N VAL A 202 -4.91 8.14 -12.72
CA VAL A 202 -5.22 7.62 -11.38
C VAL A 202 -6.63 7.97 -10.90
N ILE A 203 -7.18 9.08 -11.37
CA ILE A 203 -8.46 9.60 -10.88
C ILE A 203 -9.64 9.09 -11.72
N ASN A 204 -9.46 9.00 -13.03
CA ASN A 204 -10.54 8.64 -13.95
C ASN A 204 -10.57 7.14 -14.28
N ASP A 205 -9.42 6.48 -14.24
CA ASP A 205 -9.39 5.03 -14.32
C ASP A 205 -9.80 4.45 -12.97
N GLU A 206 -10.76 3.52 -12.96
CA GLU A 206 -11.06 2.74 -11.77
C GLU A 206 -9.79 2.00 -11.33
N TYR A 207 -9.07 2.62 -10.41
CA TYR A 207 -7.76 2.16 -10.01
C TYR A 207 -7.84 0.78 -9.38
N SER A 208 -7.21 -0.18 -10.02
CA SER A 208 -6.71 -1.38 -9.37
C SER A 208 -5.27 -1.11 -8.89
N SER A 209 -4.78 -1.79 -7.88
CA SER A 209 -3.41 -1.62 -7.35
C SER A 209 -2.29 -1.95 -8.36
N ALA A 210 -2.63 -2.35 -9.57
CA ALA A 210 -1.69 -2.46 -10.69
C ALA A 210 -1.17 -1.08 -11.10
N ASN A 211 0.07 -1.01 -11.58
CA ASN A 211 0.76 0.19 -12.06
C ASN A 211 1.32 1.12 -10.96
N LEU A 212 1.54 0.63 -9.75
CA LEU A 212 2.34 1.33 -8.76
C LEU A 212 3.83 1.28 -9.11
N GLN A 213 4.52 2.39 -8.90
CA GLN A 213 5.98 2.46 -8.97
C GLN A 213 6.64 2.51 -7.60
N ALA A 214 6.09 3.32 -6.71
CA ALA A 214 6.60 3.46 -5.36
C ALA A 214 5.50 3.90 -4.39
N VAL A 215 5.63 3.50 -3.15
CA VAL A 215 4.78 3.96 -2.05
C VAL A 215 5.65 4.33 -0.87
N THR A 216 5.18 5.28 -0.06
CA THR A 216 5.77 5.59 1.24
C THR A 216 4.70 5.46 2.30
N TYR A 217 4.98 4.68 3.35
CA TYR A 217 4.08 4.50 4.48
C TYR A 217 4.47 5.40 5.64
N PHE A 218 3.50 6.19 6.12
CA PHE A 218 3.56 6.90 7.39
C PHE A 218 2.48 6.36 8.30
N SER A 219 2.84 5.99 9.52
CA SER A 219 1.88 5.40 10.46
C SER A 219 1.90 6.13 11.78
N ARG A 220 0.72 6.37 12.33
CA ARG A 220 0.54 6.97 13.65
C ARG A 220 -0.56 6.26 14.43
N GLY A 221 -0.34 6.09 15.74
CA GLY A 221 -1.37 5.62 16.66
C GLY A 221 -2.34 6.74 17.01
N PHE A 222 -3.60 6.39 17.25
CA PHE A 222 -4.61 7.29 17.81
C PHE A 222 -5.53 6.54 18.76
N LEU A 223 -6.15 7.27 19.68
CA LEU A 223 -7.17 6.77 20.57
C LEU A 223 -8.55 7.07 19.98
N TRP A 224 -9.44 6.08 19.95
CA TRP A 224 -10.83 6.29 19.55
C TRP A 224 -11.66 6.71 20.75
N GLU A 225 -12.21 7.93 20.73
CA GLU A 225 -12.95 8.52 21.88
C GLU A 225 -14.46 8.67 21.62
#